data_a02b9f8f25a64669d2fdc36d3b9c9cbe
#
_entry.id   a02b9f8f25a64669d2fdc36d3b9c9cbe
#
_cell.length_a   1.000
_cell.length_b   1.000
_cell.length_c   1.000
_cell.angle_alpha   90.00
_cell.angle_beta   90.00
_cell.angle_gamma   90.00
#
_symmetry.space_group_name_H-M   'P 1'
#
loop_
_entity.id
_entity.type
_entity.pdbx_description
1 polymer ?
#
loop_
_entity_poly.entity_id
_entity_poly.type
_entity_poly.pdbx_seq_one_letter_code
_entity_poly.pdbx_strand_id
1 'polypeptide(L)'
;MIKLIVRISNVICLLLSVVWLARAPDWEPLILSLSFFSAFVTQEIILYRKLNDIKKNIDISNIINESDRQLFAKFKAELSSKSELVEFLQNHDFGNPFSIDKTRSLDSFIWNWDNAEHEFDNQKLEVLRKLLLKLMSQFNAQLSINFYPTARGWVGIDFDDSE
;
A
#
# COMPACT_ATOMS: atom_id res chain seq x y z
N MET A 1 14.54 13.19 -24.84
CA MET A 1 15.24 13.51 -26.10
C MET A 1 16.31 14.57 -25.92
N ILE A 2 16.02 15.78 -25.43
CA ILE A 2 16.99 16.88 -25.23
C ILE A 2 18.22 16.47 -24.43
N LYS A 3 18.08 15.74 -23.33
CA LYS A 3 19.21 15.30 -22.48
C LYS A 3 20.20 14.36 -23.19
N LEU A 4 19.71 13.52 -24.08
CA LEU A 4 20.56 12.64 -24.89
C LEU A 4 21.37 13.44 -25.91
N ILE A 5 20.74 14.42 -26.56
CA ILE A 5 21.40 15.32 -27.51
C ILE A 5 22.52 16.10 -26.84
N VAL A 6 22.26 16.69 -25.66
CA VAL A 6 23.29 17.43 -24.88
C VAL A 6 24.48 16.52 -24.52
N ARG A 7 24.22 15.28 -24.12
CA ARG A 7 25.26 14.30 -23.77
C ARG A 7 26.12 13.94 -24.98
N ILE A 8 25.49 13.63 -26.09
CA ILE A 8 26.21 13.33 -27.36
C ILE A 8 27.03 14.54 -27.80
N SER A 9 26.48 15.75 -27.73
CA SER A 9 27.18 16.98 -28.07
C SER A 9 28.43 17.19 -27.19
N ASN A 10 28.32 16.99 -25.86
CA ASN A 10 29.46 17.11 -24.95
C ASN A 10 30.58 16.10 -25.28
N VAL A 11 30.23 14.86 -25.61
CA VAL A 11 31.21 13.82 -25.98
C VAL A 11 31.93 14.21 -27.29
N ILE A 12 31.17 14.70 -28.27
CA ILE A 12 31.74 15.14 -29.56
C ILE A 12 32.68 16.32 -29.34
N CYS A 13 32.28 17.34 -28.55
CA CYS A 13 33.13 18.50 -28.23
C CYS A 13 34.41 18.09 -27.49
N LEU A 14 34.31 17.13 -26.56
CA LEU A 14 35.48 16.58 -25.84
C LEU A 14 36.43 15.91 -26.82
N LEU A 15 35.95 15.06 -27.72
CA LEU A 15 36.75 14.36 -28.71
C LEU A 15 37.46 15.36 -29.64
N LEU A 16 36.73 16.37 -30.15
CA LEU A 16 37.30 17.40 -31.02
C LEU A 16 38.38 18.21 -30.29
N SER A 17 38.18 18.57 -29.03
CA SER A 17 39.18 19.33 -28.25
C SER A 17 40.45 18.49 -27.98
N VAL A 18 40.32 17.17 -27.74
CA VAL A 18 41.46 16.27 -27.58
C VAL A 18 42.24 16.10 -28.88
N VAL A 19 41.55 15.94 -30.02
CA VAL A 19 42.20 15.87 -31.34
C VAL A 19 42.92 17.18 -31.68
N TRP A 20 42.35 18.33 -31.33
CA TRP A 20 43.02 19.64 -31.50
C TRP A 20 44.25 19.73 -30.61
N LEU A 21 44.17 19.39 -29.33
CA LEU A 21 45.33 19.36 -28.40
C LEU A 21 46.44 18.45 -28.91
N ALA A 22 46.12 17.31 -29.54
CA ALA A 22 47.13 16.41 -30.10
C ALA A 22 47.86 17.01 -31.35
N ARG A 23 47.19 17.89 -32.12
CA ARG A 23 47.77 18.51 -33.33
C ARG A 23 48.50 19.81 -33.05
N ALA A 24 48.01 20.57 -32.09
CA ALA A 24 48.61 21.85 -31.65
C ALA A 24 48.60 21.89 -30.11
N PRO A 25 49.70 21.46 -29.48
CA PRO A 25 49.78 21.35 -28.01
C PRO A 25 49.98 22.73 -27.37
N ASP A 26 48.94 23.55 -27.50
CA ASP A 26 48.85 24.89 -26.90
C ASP A 26 48.00 24.87 -25.64
N TRP A 27 48.08 25.91 -24.81
CA TRP A 27 47.35 26.00 -23.57
C TRP A 27 45.83 26.17 -23.79
N GLU A 28 45.37 26.72 -24.90
CA GLU A 28 43.96 26.94 -25.22
C GLU A 28 43.17 25.62 -25.42
N PRO A 29 43.63 24.67 -26.26
CA PRO A 29 42.97 23.37 -26.38
C PRO A 29 42.97 22.56 -25.05
N LEU A 30 43.99 22.75 -24.23
CA LEU A 30 44.10 22.08 -22.93
C LEU A 30 43.01 22.56 -21.96
N ILE A 31 42.78 23.89 -21.85
CA ILE A 31 41.71 24.44 -21.02
C ILE A 31 40.32 23.99 -21.51
N LEU A 32 40.11 24.01 -22.83
CA LEU A 32 38.83 23.53 -23.41
C LEU A 32 38.59 22.06 -23.12
N SER A 33 39.59 21.20 -23.32
CA SER A 33 39.50 19.76 -23.02
C SER A 33 39.16 19.50 -21.55
N LEU A 34 39.81 20.21 -20.64
CA LEU A 34 39.58 20.10 -19.20
C LEU A 34 38.17 20.57 -18.80
N SER A 35 37.68 21.63 -19.43
CA SER A 35 36.34 22.17 -19.20
C SER A 35 35.24 21.20 -19.65
N PHE A 36 35.37 20.64 -20.85
CA PHE A 36 34.42 19.63 -21.35
C PHE A 36 34.48 18.35 -20.54
N PHE A 37 35.66 17.91 -20.11
CA PHE A 37 35.82 16.74 -19.24
C PHE A 37 35.15 16.99 -17.88
N SER A 38 35.35 18.13 -17.25
CA SER A 38 34.67 18.49 -16.01
C SER A 38 33.17 18.52 -16.14
N ALA A 39 32.63 19.10 -17.21
CA ALA A 39 31.20 19.11 -17.49
C ALA A 39 30.64 17.69 -17.68
N PHE A 40 31.36 16.82 -18.38
CA PHE A 40 30.97 15.41 -18.56
C PHE A 40 30.92 14.65 -17.24
N VAL A 41 31.97 14.74 -16.42
CA VAL A 41 32.03 14.06 -15.10
C VAL A 41 30.90 14.54 -14.19
N THR A 42 30.63 15.86 -14.17
CA THR A 42 29.55 16.43 -13.37
C THR A 42 28.19 15.85 -13.78
N GLN A 43 27.93 15.75 -15.08
CA GLN A 43 26.67 15.15 -15.59
C GLN A 43 26.52 13.67 -15.20
N GLU A 44 27.61 12.89 -15.27
CA GLU A 44 27.60 11.48 -14.88
C GLU A 44 27.32 11.32 -13.37
N ILE A 45 27.93 12.16 -12.52
CA ILE A 45 27.69 12.14 -11.08
C ILE A 45 26.21 12.45 -10.75
N ILE A 46 25.65 13.48 -11.40
CA ILE A 46 24.24 13.86 -11.20
C ILE A 46 23.32 12.73 -11.63
N LEU A 47 23.60 12.09 -12.78
CA LEU A 47 22.81 10.97 -13.27
C LEU A 47 22.89 9.77 -12.32
N TYR A 48 24.08 9.43 -11.85
CA TYR A 48 24.30 8.33 -10.90
C TYR A 48 23.53 8.55 -9.59
N ARG A 49 23.60 9.76 -9.01
CA ARG A 49 22.84 10.12 -7.80
C ARG A 49 21.35 9.96 -8.03
N LYS A 50 20.83 10.47 -9.16
CA LYS A 50 19.40 10.36 -9.48
C LYS A 50 18.93 8.92 -9.67
N LEU A 51 19.73 8.06 -10.30
CA LEU A 51 19.43 6.63 -10.43
C LEU A 51 19.41 5.93 -9.08
N ASN A 52 20.34 6.29 -8.20
CA ASN A 52 20.39 5.69 -6.85
C ASN A 52 19.20 6.11 -5.99
N ASP A 53 18.75 7.37 -6.10
CA ASP A 53 17.54 7.87 -5.41
C ASP A 53 16.26 7.15 -5.94
N ILE A 54 16.16 6.95 -7.26
CA ILE A 54 15.05 6.19 -7.86
C ILE A 54 15.06 4.75 -7.36
N LYS A 55 16.22 4.10 -7.36
CA LYS A 55 16.35 2.72 -6.87
C LYS A 55 15.92 2.60 -5.40
N LYS A 56 16.40 3.51 -4.55
CA LYS A 56 16.01 3.55 -3.13
C LYS A 56 14.50 3.72 -2.94
N ASN A 57 13.86 4.61 -3.72
CA ASN A 57 12.43 4.82 -3.66
C ASN A 57 11.62 3.60 -4.14
N ILE A 58 12.12 2.86 -5.15
CA ILE A 58 11.50 1.62 -5.62
C ILE A 58 11.60 0.53 -4.54
N ASP A 59 12.75 0.39 -3.89
CA ASP A 59 12.95 -0.60 -2.82
C ASP A 59 11.99 -0.33 -1.64
N ILE A 60 11.85 0.94 -1.23
CA ILE A 60 10.90 1.33 -0.18
C ILE A 60 9.44 1.04 -0.60
N SER A 61 9.07 1.37 -1.84
CA SER A 61 7.73 1.09 -2.35
C SER A 61 7.41 -0.41 -2.40
N ASN A 62 8.39 -1.24 -2.74
CA ASN A 62 8.23 -2.68 -2.75
C ASN A 62 8.07 -3.26 -1.33
N ILE A 63 8.78 -2.72 -0.34
CA ILE A 63 8.64 -3.14 1.07
C ILE A 63 7.24 -2.79 1.60
N ILE A 64 6.76 -1.58 1.36
CA ILE A 64 5.42 -1.14 1.75
C ILE A 64 4.36 -2.03 1.10
N ASN A 65 4.47 -2.28 -0.22
CA ASN A 65 3.53 -3.14 -0.93
C ASN A 65 3.55 -4.59 -0.41
N GLU A 66 4.69 -5.10 0.05
CA GLU A 66 4.80 -6.46 0.61
C GLU A 66 4.14 -6.54 1.99
N SER A 67 4.31 -5.55 2.84
CA SER A 67 3.63 -5.45 4.14
C SER A 67 2.11 -5.44 3.97
N ASP A 68 1.59 -4.56 3.12
CA ASP A 68 0.16 -4.49 2.82
C ASP A 68 -0.36 -5.80 2.21
N ARG A 69 0.43 -6.46 1.38
CA ARG A 69 0.05 -7.73 0.76
C ARG A 69 -0.10 -8.85 1.78
N GLN A 70 0.82 -8.95 2.73
CA GLN A 70 0.77 -9.93 3.81
C GLN A 70 -0.41 -9.64 4.74
N LEU A 71 -0.61 -8.39 5.11
CA LEU A 71 -1.73 -7.97 5.93
C LEU A 71 -3.08 -8.25 5.24
N PHE A 72 -3.19 -7.95 3.95
CA PHE A 72 -4.37 -8.24 3.16
C PHE A 72 -4.64 -9.75 3.03
N ALA A 73 -3.59 -10.56 2.88
CA ALA A 73 -3.72 -12.01 2.85
C ALA A 73 -4.28 -12.55 4.18
N LYS A 74 -3.80 -12.03 5.33
CA LYS A 74 -4.32 -12.35 6.67
C LYS A 74 -5.81 -11.95 6.78
N PHE A 75 -6.13 -10.72 6.40
CA PHE A 75 -7.50 -10.20 6.40
C PHE A 75 -8.45 -11.10 5.58
N LYS A 76 -8.05 -11.44 4.37
CA LYS A 76 -8.81 -12.31 3.49
C LYS A 76 -8.94 -13.75 4.00
N ALA A 77 -7.95 -14.26 4.72
CA ALA A 77 -8.02 -15.61 5.32
C ALA A 77 -9.07 -15.65 6.43
N GLU A 78 -9.15 -14.64 7.29
CA GLU A 78 -10.14 -14.54 8.35
C GLU A 78 -11.58 -14.29 7.81
N LEU A 79 -11.71 -13.51 6.73
CA LEU A 79 -12.97 -13.26 6.03
C LEU A 79 -13.13 -14.16 4.78
N SER A 80 -12.65 -15.38 4.83
CA SER A 80 -12.87 -16.30 3.73
C SER A 80 -14.36 -16.67 3.62
N SER A 81 -14.82 -16.99 2.41
CA SER A 81 -16.21 -17.43 2.17
C SER A 81 -16.61 -18.69 2.94
N LYS A 82 -15.62 -19.40 3.50
CA LYS A 82 -15.81 -20.59 4.34
C LYS A 82 -15.65 -20.30 5.84
N SER A 83 -15.37 -19.07 6.22
CA SER A 83 -15.30 -18.71 7.63
C SER A 83 -16.70 -18.69 8.24
N GLU A 84 -16.81 -19.15 9.47
CA GLU A 84 -18.07 -19.20 10.20
C GLU A 84 -18.75 -17.83 10.29
N LEU A 85 -17.96 -16.77 10.41
CA LEU A 85 -18.45 -15.39 10.42
C LEU A 85 -19.10 -14.99 9.09
N VAL A 86 -18.43 -15.28 7.96
CA VAL A 86 -18.97 -14.94 6.64
C VAL A 86 -20.19 -15.77 6.31
N GLU A 87 -20.19 -17.07 6.66
CA GLU A 87 -21.33 -17.95 6.49
C GLU A 87 -22.55 -17.45 7.29
N PHE A 88 -22.34 -17.02 8.55
CA PHE A 88 -23.39 -16.43 9.36
C PHE A 88 -23.95 -15.15 8.72
N LEU A 89 -23.10 -14.22 8.28
CA LEU A 89 -23.54 -12.96 7.70
C LEU A 89 -24.25 -13.13 6.35
N GLN A 90 -23.91 -14.16 5.58
CA GLN A 90 -24.48 -14.39 4.24
C GLN A 90 -25.75 -15.26 4.26
N ASN A 91 -25.79 -16.28 5.11
CA ASN A 91 -26.75 -17.36 4.98
C ASN A 91 -27.76 -17.40 6.15
N HIS A 92 -27.51 -16.68 7.25
CA HIS A 92 -28.44 -16.70 8.36
C HIS A 92 -29.66 -15.82 8.07
N ASP A 93 -30.85 -16.39 8.27
CA ASP A 93 -32.08 -15.63 8.30
C ASP A 93 -32.26 -14.99 9.68
N PHE A 94 -32.08 -13.68 9.77
CA PHE A 94 -32.16 -12.90 11.01
C PHE A 94 -33.59 -12.83 11.58
N GLY A 95 -34.59 -13.36 10.92
CA GLY A 95 -35.91 -13.65 11.51
C GLY A 95 -35.90 -14.85 12.46
N ASN A 96 -34.85 -15.67 12.45
CA ASN A 96 -34.73 -16.85 13.29
C ASN A 96 -33.69 -16.63 14.42
N PRO A 97 -33.87 -17.29 15.58
CA PRO A 97 -32.90 -17.26 16.67
C PRO A 97 -31.53 -17.82 16.23
N PHE A 98 -30.44 -17.24 16.76
CA PHE A 98 -29.06 -17.68 16.54
C PHE A 98 -28.25 -17.73 17.83
N SER A 99 -27.14 -18.45 17.82
CA SER A 99 -26.24 -18.53 18.98
C SER A 99 -25.53 -17.21 19.23
N ILE A 100 -25.43 -16.80 20.50
CA ILE A 100 -24.68 -15.63 20.94
C ILE A 100 -23.19 -15.70 20.54
N ASP A 101 -22.65 -16.90 20.31
CA ASP A 101 -21.26 -17.06 19.89
C ASP A 101 -21.00 -16.47 18.50
N LYS A 102 -22.03 -16.34 17.66
CA LYS A 102 -21.94 -15.69 16.34
C LYS A 102 -21.69 -14.19 16.47
N THR A 103 -22.35 -13.52 17.42
CA THR A 103 -22.07 -12.09 17.71
C THR A 103 -20.71 -11.91 18.36
N ARG A 104 -20.26 -12.82 19.21
CA ARG A 104 -18.91 -12.79 19.78
C ARG A 104 -17.82 -12.92 18.71
N SER A 105 -18.03 -13.76 17.71
CA SER A 105 -17.11 -13.88 16.58
C SER A 105 -17.00 -12.57 15.79
N LEU A 106 -18.14 -11.89 15.59
CA LEU A 106 -18.17 -10.56 14.95
C LEU A 106 -17.46 -9.50 15.79
N ASP A 107 -17.74 -9.44 17.09
CA ASP A 107 -17.06 -8.53 18.03
C ASP A 107 -15.55 -8.76 18.06
N SER A 108 -15.13 -10.02 18.15
CA SER A 108 -13.72 -10.39 18.18
C SER A 108 -13.01 -9.97 16.89
N PHE A 109 -13.66 -10.15 15.74
CA PHE A 109 -13.09 -9.70 14.46
C PHE A 109 -12.92 -8.17 14.43
N ILE A 110 -13.97 -7.42 14.79
CA ILE A 110 -13.94 -5.95 14.83
C ILE A 110 -12.82 -5.49 15.75
N TRP A 111 -12.76 -6.01 16.98
CA TRP A 111 -11.73 -5.66 17.96
C TRP A 111 -10.31 -5.95 17.48
N ASN A 112 -10.08 -7.12 16.89
CA ASN A 112 -8.77 -7.52 16.39
C ASN A 112 -8.29 -6.66 15.23
N TRP A 113 -9.20 -6.19 14.39
CA TRP A 113 -8.85 -5.41 13.20
C TRP A 113 -8.96 -3.90 13.39
N ASP A 114 -9.52 -3.41 14.49
CA ASP A 114 -9.61 -1.97 14.79
C ASP A 114 -8.45 -1.51 15.70
N ASN A 115 -7.23 -1.83 15.28
CA ASN A 115 -6.02 -1.40 15.96
C ASN A 115 -4.93 -0.96 14.98
N ALA A 116 -3.90 -0.26 15.49
CA ALA A 116 -2.81 0.28 14.68
C ALA A 116 -1.90 -0.79 14.06
N GLU A 117 -1.84 -2.00 14.61
CA GLU A 117 -1.02 -3.09 14.07
C GLU A 117 -1.58 -3.64 12.75
N HIS A 118 -2.86 -3.40 12.49
CA HIS A 118 -3.57 -3.84 11.30
C HIS A 118 -3.90 -2.70 10.33
N GLU A 119 -3.25 -1.54 10.46
CA GLU A 119 -3.40 -0.44 9.51
C GLU A 119 -2.62 -0.72 8.21
N PHE A 120 -3.27 -0.47 7.06
CA PHE A 120 -2.62 -0.54 5.76
C PHE A 120 -1.86 0.76 5.48
N ASP A 121 -0.63 0.64 4.97
CA ASP A 121 0.14 1.78 4.47
C ASP A 121 -0.53 2.40 3.23
N ASN A 122 -1.19 1.58 2.42
CA ASN A 122 -1.96 2.04 1.28
C ASN A 122 -3.26 2.69 1.74
N GLN A 123 -3.34 4.01 1.56
CA GLN A 123 -4.47 4.82 2.02
C GLN A 123 -5.84 4.34 1.48
N LYS A 124 -5.90 3.79 0.27
CA LYS A 124 -7.17 3.27 -0.29
C LYS A 124 -7.63 2.02 0.41
N LEU A 125 -6.70 1.09 0.70
CA LEU A 125 -7.00 -0.12 1.46
C LEU A 125 -7.42 0.23 2.88
N GLU A 126 -6.74 1.17 3.52
CA GLU A 126 -7.05 1.62 4.87
C GLU A 126 -8.44 2.26 4.99
N VAL A 127 -8.83 3.09 4.03
CA VAL A 127 -10.19 3.67 3.99
C VAL A 127 -11.24 2.56 3.84
N LEU A 128 -11.00 1.56 2.99
CA LEU A 128 -11.93 0.44 2.81
C LEU A 128 -12.01 -0.43 4.06
N ARG A 129 -10.90 -0.71 4.74
CA ARG A 129 -10.87 -1.43 6.01
C ARG A 129 -11.72 -0.71 7.06
N LYS A 130 -11.45 0.58 7.28
CA LYS A 130 -12.20 1.40 8.25
C LYS A 130 -13.69 1.45 7.92
N LEU A 131 -14.06 1.57 6.66
CA LEU A 131 -15.44 1.55 6.24
C LEU A 131 -16.13 0.22 6.54
N LEU A 132 -15.46 -0.91 6.24
CA LEU A 132 -16.00 -2.23 6.52
C LEU A 132 -16.17 -2.45 8.03
N LEU A 133 -15.17 -2.15 8.84
CA LEU A 133 -15.26 -2.27 10.30
C LEU A 133 -16.38 -1.40 10.88
N LYS A 134 -16.56 -0.19 10.37
CA LYS A 134 -17.67 0.68 10.77
C LYS A 134 -19.03 0.05 10.43
N LEU A 135 -19.19 -0.50 9.25
CA LEU A 135 -20.45 -1.16 8.84
C LEU A 135 -20.72 -2.41 9.70
N MET A 136 -19.70 -3.22 9.97
CA MET A 136 -19.82 -4.39 10.84
C MET A 136 -20.17 -3.98 12.28
N SER A 137 -19.56 -2.92 12.81
CA SER A 137 -19.89 -2.38 14.13
C SER A 137 -21.33 -1.85 14.20
N GLN A 138 -21.78 -1.14 13.17
CA GLN A 138 -23.17 -0.68 13.08
C GLN A 138 -24.16 -1.84 13.03
N PHE A 139 -23.85 -2.87 12.24
CA PHE A 139 -24.66 -4.09 12.16
C PHE A 139 -24.72 -4.79 13.52
N ASN A 140 -23.60 -4.97 14.21
CA ASN A 140 -23.55 -5.59 15.52
C ASN A 140 -24.32 -4.78 16.58
N ALA A 141 -24.27 -3.47 16.51
CA ALA A 141 -25.09 -2.60 17.37
C ALA A 141 -26.61 -2.79 17.10
N GLN A 142 -27.02 -2.94 15.82
CA GLN A 142 -28.41 -3.23 15.48
C GLN A 142 -28.85 -4.62 15.96
N LEU A 143 -27.98 -5.62 15.89
CA LEU A 143 -28.27 -6.91 16.49
C LEU A 143 -28.51 -6.80 18.01
N SER A 144 -27.69 -6.03 18.71
CA SER A 144 -27.81 -5.84 20.16
C SER A 144 -29.07 -5.07 20.58
N ILE A 145 -29.60 -4.22 19.70
CA ILE A 145 -30.82 -3.42 19.97
C ILE A 145 -32.08 -4.23 19.69
N ASN A 146 -32.07 -5.05 18.63
CA ASN A 146 -33.30 -5.69 18.13
C ASN A 146 -33.43 -7.16 18.57
N PHE A 147 -32.38 -7.73 19.16
CA PHE A 147 -32.36 -9.13 19.55
C PHE A 147 -32.14 -9.26 21.08
N TYR A 148 -32.94 -10.09 21.71
CA TYR A 148 -32.91 -10.31 23.15
C TYR A 148 -32.37 -11.71 23.45
N PRO A 149 -31.64 -11.90 24.57
CA PRO A 149 -31.23 -13.21 25.03
C PRO A 149 -32.46 -14.07 25.29
N THR A 150 -32.58 -15.15 24.56
CA THR A 150 -33.55 -16.22 24.83
C THR A 150 -32.90 -17.28 25.74
N ALA A 151 -33.64 -18.33 26.11
CA ALA A 151 -33.08 -19.36 26.97
C ALA A 151 -31.85 -20.04 26.35
N ARG A 152 -30.82 -20.35 27.19
CA ARG A 152 -29.65 -21.18 26.86
C ARG A 152 -28.64 -20.61 25.85
N GLY A 153 -28.39 -19.29 25.84
CA GLY A 153 -27.34 -18.69 25.01
C GLY A 153 -27.72 -18.49 23.55
N TRP A 154 -29.01 -18.49 23.27
CA TRP A 154 -29.59 -18.07 21.98
C TRP A 154 -30.06 -16.62 22.05
N VAL A 155 -30.07 -15.97 20.90
CA VAL A 155 -30.54 -14.60 20.72
C VAL A 155 -31.61 -14.61 19.64
N GLY A 156 -32.71 -13.94 19.88
CA GLY A 156 -33.84 -13.89 18.94
C GLY A 156 -34.63 -12.59 19.06
N ILE A 157 -35.50 -12.34 18.10
CA ILE A 157 -36.49 -11.25 18.16
C ILE A 157 -37.62 -11.68 19.12
N ASP A 158 -37.94 -10.85 20.09
CA ASP A 158 -39.13 -11.03 20.89
C ASP A 158 -40.31 -10.54 20.07
N PHE A 159 -41.03 -11.48 19.48
CA PHE A 159 -42.38 -11.18 18.99
C PHE A 159 -43.25 -11.14 20.22
N ASP A 160 -43.55 -9.95 20.70
CA ASP A 160 -44.56 -9.76 21.72
C ASP A 160 -45.90 -10.30 21.15
N ASP A 161 -46.22 -11.56 21.42
CA ASP A 161 -47.49 -12.19 21.08
C ASP A 161 -48.61 -11.67 22.00
N SER A 162 -48.63 -10.35 22.23
CA SER A 162 -49.70 -9.69 22.96
C SER A 162 -50.75 -9.18 21.98
N GLU A 163 -51.59 -10.07 21.44
CA GLU A 163 -52.97 -9.81 21.05
C GLU A 163 -53.91 -10.94 21.55
#